data_7a6f661e297f62fc57d38b1c4cea4d12
#
_entry.id   7a6f661e297f62fc57d38b1c4cea4d12
#
_cell.length_a   1.000
_cell.length_b   1.000
_cell.length_c   1.000
_cell.angle_alpha   90.00
_cell.angle_beta   90.00
_cell.angle_gamma   90.00
#
_symmetry.space_group_name_H-M   'P 1'
#
loop_
_entity.id
_entity.type
_entity.pdbx_description
1 polymer ?
#
loop_
_entity_poly.entity_id
_entity_poly.type
_entity_poly.pdbx_seq_one_letter_code
_entity_poly.pdbx_strand_id
1 'polypeptide(L)'
;SSRWPASFGEHNLLGKNMDLQDLIAKIDWTPFFHFWGFKGKFPEIIHQHEEADRTYQAALEMLGTVIAGNEFEASIVVNFFDAYAEDDEIVLDNGHRLPMLRQQKAGQECLSLSDYICPKAYGTSTIGLFALKVADKQGSCNCHDFSHLLRESLCARLTEALAEWMQEQLSEGLSLIRPAFGYSACPDHSLKKDVFDLLDAPSKIGVSLTTSYAIYPTTSLCGMLIAHPAARYFSIGKIGADQLTDYCTKRAITLEEGKRLLGL
;
A
#
# COMPACT_ATOMS: atom_id res chain seq x y z
N SER A 1 -1.41 -11.28 -29.94
CA SER A 1 -0.67 -11.11 -28.68
C SER A 1 -1.49 -10.21 -27.78
N SER A 2 -1.93 -10.72 -26.63
CA SER A 2 -2.73 -9.97 -25.69
C SER A 2 -1.95 -8.73 -25.23
N ARG A 3 -2.56 -7.58 -25.37
CA ARG A 3 -2.04 -6.27 -24.92
C ARG A 3 -1.89 -6.23 -23.39
N TRP A 4 -2.49 -7.19 -22.71
CA TRP A 4 -2.58 -7.33 -21.27
C TRP A 4 -1.78 -8.57 -20.84
N PRO A 5 -0.84 -8.46 -19.92
CA PRO A 5 -0.09 -9.63 -19.44
C PRO A 5 -1.05 -10.64 -18.83
N ALA A 6 -0.85 -11.90 -19.21
CA ALA A 6 -1.52 -13.00 -18.54
C ALA A 6 -0.96 -13.12 -17.12
N SER A 7 -1.87 -13.23 -16.18
CA SER A 7 -1.75 -13.67 -14.79
C SER A 7 -0.39 -13.50 -14.05
N PHE A 8 -0.40 -12.79 -12.92
CA PHE A 8 0.42 -13.14 -11.77
C PHE A 8 0.30 -14.65 -11.53
N GLY A 9 1.38 -15.31 -11.09
CA GLY A 9 1.30 -16.71 -10.70
C GLY A 9 0.06 -16.95 -9.81
N GLU A 10 -0.69 -17.99 -10.08
CA GLU A 10 -2.07 -18.23 -9.59
C GLU A 10 -2.21 -18.46 -8.07
N HIS A 11 -1.24 -18.05 -7.26
CA HIS A 11 -1.22 -18.41 -5.85
C HIS A 11 -1.41 -17.21 -4.93
N ASN A 12 -2.53 -17.20 -4.22
CA ASN A 12 -2.73 -16.34 -3.07
C ASN A 12 -1.59 -16.54 -2.05
N LEU A 13 -1.08 -15.43 -1.52
CA LEU A 13 -0.01 -15.43 -0.55
C LEU A 13 -0.57 -15.11 0.84
N LEU A 14 -0.28 -15.98 1.80
CA LEU A 14 -0.49 -15.71 3.22
C LEU A 14 0.80 -16.03 3.98
N GLY A 15 1.42 -14.99 4.54
CA GLY A 15 2.59 -15.10 5.42
C GLY A 15 2.26 -14.55 6.80
N LYS A 16 2.56 -15.34 7.84
CA LYS A 16 2.47 -14.92 9.24
C LYS A 16 3.81 -15.13 9.92
N ASN A 17 4.21 -14.19 10.79
CA ASN A 17 5.48 -14.26 11.50
C ASN A 17 6.68 -14.50 10.55
N MET A 18 6.73 -13.72 9.47
CA MET A 18 7.79 -13.82 8.47
C MET A 18 9.15 -13.50 9.10
N ASP A 19 10.20 -14.10 8.56
CA ASP A 19 11.56 -13.82 9.00
C ASP A 19 11.95 -12.38 8.64
N LEU A 20 12.26 -11.59 9.67
CA LEU A 20 12.66 -10.19 9.50
C LEU A 20 14.06 -10.04 8.89
N GLN A 21 14.89 -11.08 8.95
CA GLN A 21 16.25 -11.07 8.37
C GLN A 21 16.21 -10.76 6.88
N ASP A 22 15.25 -11.32 6.15
CA ASP A 22 15.09 -11.10 4.71
C ASP A 22 14.67 -9.67 4.37
N LEU A 23 14.08 -8.96 5.33
CA LEU A 23 13.59 -7.59 5.15
C LEU A 23 14.63 -6.53 5.48
N ILE A 24 15.59 -6.81 6.37
CA ILE A 24 16.56 -5.81 6.85
C ILE A 24 17.40 -5.28 5.69
N ALA A 25 17.83 -6.15 4.79
CA ALA A 25 18.61 -5.76 3.61
C ALA A 25 17.85 -4.83 2.64
N LYS A 26 16.52 -4.79 2.76
CA LYS A 26 15.61 -3.98 1.92
C LYS A 26 15.18 -2.67 2.58
N ILE A 27 15.67 -2.37 3.78
CA ILE A 27 15.32 -1.12 4.47
C ILE A 27 15.86 0.08 3.69
N ASP A 28 14.97 0.95 3.23
CA ASP A 28 15.35 2.31 2.83
C ASP A 28 15.54 3.17 4.09
N TRP A 29 16.80 3.48 4.39
CA TRP A 29 17.18 4.26 5.56
C TRP A 29 16.95 5.76 5.39
N THR A 30 16.85 6.28 4.18
CA THR A 30 16.66 7.72 3.97
C THR A 30 15.39 8.27 4.66
N PRO A 31 14.21 7.66 4.53
CA PRO A 31 13.03 8.10 5.27
C PRO A 31 13.13 7.93 6.80
N PHE A 32 13.91 6.95 7.27
CA PHE A 32 14.21 6.80 8.69
C PHE A 32 14.87 8.06 9.25
N PHE A 33 15.92 8.56 8.60
CA PHE A 33 16.60 9.77 9.01
C PHE A 33 15.72 11.02 8.92
N HIS A 34 14.86 11.10 7.90
CA HIS A 34 13.90 12.20 7.78
C HIS A 34 12.91 12.23 8.94
N PHE A 35 12.44 11.07 9.40
CA PHE A 35 11.59 10.96 10.59
C PHE A 35 12.28 11.53 11.85
N TRP A 36 13.59 11.30 11.99
CA TRP A 36 14.41 11.83 13.09
C TRP A 36 14.88 13.27 12.87
N GLY A 37 14.42 13.94 11.82
CA GLY A 37 14.70 15.36 11.56
C GLY A 37 16.01 15.63 10.83
N PHE A 38 16.74 14.61 10.42
CA PHE A 38 17.96 14.76 9.63
C PHE A 38 17.64 14.94 8.13
N LYS A 39 18.36 15.86 7.48
CA LYS A 39 18.21 16.10 6.04
C LYS A 39 19.38 15.47 5.28
N GLY A 40 19.08 14.83 4.16
CA GLY A 40 20.07 14.20 3.30
C GLY A 40 19.66 12.79 2.91
N LYS A 41 20.58 12.09 2.26
CA LYS A 41 20.38 10.70 1.84
C LYS A 41 21.33 9.77 2.59
N PHE A 42 20.89 8.56 2.84
CA PHE A 42 21.74 7.48 3.33
C PHE A 42 22.54 6.90 2.13
N PRO A 43 23.86 6.57 2.28
CA PRO A 43 24.62 6.57 3.56
C PRO A 43 25.29 7.91 3.92
N GLU A 44 25.30 8.91 3.06
CA GLU A 44 26.09 10.15 3.26
C GLU A 44 25.72 10.88 4.56
N ILE A 45 24.45 10.80 4.97
CA ILE A 45 23.94 11.50 6.14
C ILE A 45 24.63 11.10 7.44
N ILE A 46 25.02 9.83 7.60
CA ILE A 46 25.74 9.36 8.79
C ILE A 46 27.18 9.89 8.87
N HIS A 47 27.76 10.26 7.73
CA HIS A 47 29.10 10.84 7.68
C HIS A 47 29.08 12.36 7.90
N GLN A 48 27.94 13.00 7.74
CA GLN A 48 27.76 14.46 7.86
C GLN A 48 27.31 14.88 9.26
N HIS A 49 26.63 13.98 9.99
CA HIS A 49 26.02 14.27 11.28
C HIS A 49 26.31 13.15 12.29
N GLU A 50 27.08 13.48 13.32
CA GLU A 50 27.43 12.50 14.40
C GLU A 50 26.19 11.95 15.10
N GLU A 51 25.16 12.78 15.31
CA GLU A 51 23.90 12.33 15.91
C GLU A 51 23.10 11.40 15.01
N ALA A 52 23.19 11.57 13.70
CA ALA A 52 22.58 10.64 12.73
C ALA A 52 23.27 9.27 12.79
N ASP A 53 24.60 9.24 12.87
CA ASP A 53 25.34 7.99 13.03
C ASP A 53 24.97 7.31 14.35
N ARG A 54 24.92 8.04 15.48
CA ARG A 54 24.48 7.48 16.78
C ARG A 54 23.08 6.89 16.72
N THR A 55 22.15 7.59 16.05
CA THR A 55 20.77 7.12 15.86
C THR A 55 20.74 5.86 15.00
N TYR A 56 21.58 5.80 13.97
CA TYR A 56 21.72 4.62 13.12
C TYR A 56 22.26 3.41 13.88
N GLN A 57 23.32 3.61 14.68
CA GLN A 57 23.89 2.52 15.51
C GLN A 57 22.85 2.00 16.51
N ALA A 58 22.09 2.90 17.15
CA ALA A 58 21.01 2.51 18.05
C ALA A 58 19.91 1.72 17.33
N ALA A 59 19.60 2.08 16.08
CA ALA A 59 18.64 1.36 15.26
C ALA A 59 19.13 -0.06 14.90
N LEU A 60 20.41 -0.22 14.54
CA LEU A 60 20.99 -1.53 14.25
C LEU A 60 21.04 -2.43 15.50
N GLU A 61 21.39 -1.88 16.65
CA GLU A 61 21.37 -2.59 17.93
C GLU A 61 19.95 -3.03 18.32
N MET A 62 18.96 -2.12 18.15
CA MET A 62 17.55 -2.42 18.39
C MET A 62 17.06 -3.53 17.46
N LEU A 63 17.40 -3.50 16.16
CA LEU A 63 17.05 -4.56 15.22
C LEU A 63 17.61 -5.90 15.67
N GLY A 64 18.86 -5.95 16.11
CA GLY A 64 19.47 -7.17 16.67
C GLY A 64 18.69 -7.72 17.85
N THR A 65 18.28 -6.85 18.78
CA THR A 65 17.49 -7.21 19.97
C THR A 65 16.10 -7.73 19.57
N VAL A 66 15.41 -7.01 18.69
CA VAL A 66 14.06 -7.34 18.24
C VAL A 66 14.03 -8.69 17.50
N ILE A 67 15.02 -8.98 16.69
CA ILE A 67 15.13 -10.25 15.98
C ILE A 67 15.41 -11.39 16.95
N ALA A 68 16.41 -11.23 17.82
CA ALA A 68 16.77 -12.26 18.80
C ALA A 68 15.61 -12.59 19.75
N GLY A 69 14.83 -11.57 20.14
CA GLY A 69 13.66 -11.70 21.00
C GLY A 69 12.36 -12.08 20.27
N ASN A 70 12.36 -12.12 18.92
CA ASN A 70 11.14 -12.29 18.11
C ASN A 70 10.04 -11.29 18.53
N GLU A 71 10.41 -10.02 18.69
CA GLU A 71 9.56 -9.00 19.29
C GLU A 71 8.65 -8.27 18.28
N PHE A 72 8.97 -8.31 16.99
CA PHE A 72 8.11 -7.79 15.92
C PHE A 72 7.42 -8.94 15.18
N GLU A 73 6.25 -8.63 14.63
CA GLU A 73 5.46 -9.53 13.81
C GLU A 73 5.29 -8.95 12.41
N ALA A 74 5.83 -9.61 11.40
CA ALA A 74 5.60 -9.30 9.99
C ALA A 74 4.57 -10.25 9.40
N SER A 75 3.48 -9.72 8.86
CA SER A 75 2.39 -10.51 8.29
C SER A 75 1.87 -9.89 7.00
N ILE A 76 1.48 -10.73 6.05
CA ILE A 76 1.00 -10.33 4.73
C ILE A 76 -0.11 -11.25 4.24
N VAL A 77 -1.08 -10.68 3.55
CA VAL A 77 -2.08 -11.41 2.77
C VAL A 77 -2.21 -10.77 1.39
N VAL A 78 -2.17 -11.60 0.36
CA VAL A 78 -2.42 -11.20 -1.04
C VAL A 78 -3.37 -12.21 -1.66
N ASN A 79 -4.44 -11.73 -2.29
CA ASN A 79 -5.31 -12.55 -3.13
C ASN A 79 -5.32 -11.95 -4.54
N PHE A 80 -5.37 -12.85 -5.53
CA PHE A 80 -5.49 -12.50 -6.94
C PHE A 80 -6.90 -12.76 -7.42
N PHE A 81 -7.39 -11.87 -8.28
CA PHE A 81 -8.73 -11.90 -8.87
C PHE A 81 -8.62 -11.69 -10.36
N ASP A 82 -9.39 -12.42 -11.13
CA ASP A 82 -9.66 -12.05 -12.51
C ASP A 82 -10.54 -10.78 -12.51
N ALA A 83 -10.20 -9.84 -13.36
CA ALA A 83 -10.86 -8.54 -13.39
C ALA A 83 -10.99 -8.01 -14.83
N TYR A 84 -11.98 -7.17 -15.04
CA TYR A 84 -12.09 -6.35 -16.25
C TYR A 84 -12.44 -4.91 -15.89
N ALA A 85 -12.11 -3.99 -16.80
CA ALA A 85 -12.47 -2.58 -16.66
C ALA A 85 -13.78 -2.29 -17.42
N GLU A 86 -14.68 -1.56 -16.76
CA GLU A 86 -15.94 -1.06 -17.30
C GLU A 86 -16.32 0.26 -16.64
N ASP A 87 -16.53 1.33 -17.40
CA ASP A 87 -16.98 2.65 -16.92
C ASP A 87 -16.15 3.22 -15.75
N ASP A 88 -14.85 3.17 -15.85
CA ASP A 88 -13.89 3.56 -14.80
C ASP A 88 -14.04 2.76 -13.48
N GLU A 89 -14.57 1.56 -13.56
CA GLU A 89 -14.57 0.60 -12.47
C GLU A 89 -13.68 -0.59 -12.80
N ILE A 90 -13.04 -1.15 -11.79
CA ILE A 90 -12.40 -2.46 -11.84
C ILE A 90 -13.40 -3.46 -11.27
N VAL A 91 -13.87 -4.38 -12.11
CA VAL A 91 -14.87 -5.38 -11.75
C VAL A 91 -14.19 -6.72 -11.59
N LEU A 92 -14.26 -7.28 -10.37
CA LEU A 92 -13.67 -8.56 -10.03
C LEU A 92 -14.59 -9.73 -10.49
N ASP A 93 -14.03 -10.91 -10.66
CA ASP A 93 -14.74 -12.13 -11.06
C ASP A 93 -15.87 -12.54 -10.12
N ASN A 94 -15.78 -12.16 -8.83
CA ASN A 94 -16.85 -12.34 -7.85
C ASN A 94 -17.96 -11.28 -7.95
N GLY A 95 -17.90 -10.35 -8.91
CA GLY A 95 -18.85 -9.29 -9.14
C GLY A 95 -18.63 -8.02 -8.30
N HIS A 96 -17.62 -8.01 -7.42
CA HIS A 96 -17.30 -6.81 -6.65
C HIS A 96 -16.75 -5.71 -7.57
N ARG A 97 -17.19 -4.46 -7.34
CA ARG A 97 -16.82 -3.30 -8.15
C ARG A 97 -15.97 -2.32 -7.33
N LEU A 98 -14.84 -1.93 -7.88
CA LEU A 98 -13.95 -0.93 -7.31
C LEU A 98 -13.95 0.30 -8.23
N PRO A 99 -14.75 1.34 -7.95
CA PRO A 99 -14.77 2.56 -8.73
C PRO A 99 -13.43 3.28 -8.64
N MET A 100 -12.91 3.69 -9.79
CA MET A 100 -11.68 4.46 -9.91
C MET A 100 -12.01 5.87 -10.41
N LEU A 101 -11.18 6.81 -10.01
CA LEU A 101 -11.25 8.17 -10.50
C LEU A 101 -10.37 8.32 -11.75
N ARG A 102 -10.75 9.26 -12.62
CA ARG A 102 -10.00 9.62 -13.81
C ARG A 102 -9.47 11.05 -13.72
N GLN A 103 -8.31 11.31 -14.22
CA GLN A 103 -7.81 12.66 -14.39
C GLN A 103 -8.76 13.48 -15.29
N GLN A 104 -8.94 14.75 -14.97
CA GLN A 104 -9.78 15.68 -15.75
C GLN A 104 -8.92 16.90 -16.14
N LYS A 105 -8.01 16.69 -17.09
CA LYS A 105 -7.07 17.71 -17.58
C LYS A 105 -7.37 18.02 -19.04
N ALA A 106 -7.68 19.27 -19.36
CA ALA A 106 -7.93 19.69 -20.74
C ALA A 106 -6.67 19.52 -21.61
N GLY A 107 -6.84 18.94 -22.81
CA GLY A 107 -5.79 18.81 -23.82
C GLY A 107 -4.68 17.80 -23.50
N GLN A 108 -4.89 16.92 -22.52
CA GLN A 108 -3.95 15.87 -22.15
C GLN A 108 -4.65 14.51 -22.05
N GLU A 109 -3.87 13.43 -22.12
CA GLU A 109 -4.36 12.12 -21.76
C GLU A 109 -4.78 12.11 -20.28
N CYS A 110 -6.01 11.66 -20.02
CA CYS A 110 -6.58 11.58 -18.68
C CYS A 110 -6.57 10.12 -18.20
N LEU A 111 -5.66 9.80 -17.28
CA LEU A 111 -5.44 8.46 -16.78
C LEU A 111 -6.40 8.10 -15.64
N SER A 112 -6.80 6.83 -15.62
CA SER A 112 -7.42 6.14 -14.49
C SER A 112 -6.67 4.84 -14.21
N LEU A 113 -6.70 4.33 -12.99
CA LEU A 113 -6.12 3.01 -12.69
C LEU A 113 -6.85 1.88 -13.45
N SER A 114 -8.11 2.06 -13.79
CA SER A 114 -8.88 1.13 -14.63
C SER A 114 -8.32 0.97 -16.04
N ASP A 115 -7.56 1.94 -16.56
CA ASP A 115 -6.93 1.86 -17.89
C ASP A 115 -5.87 0.76 -17.98
N TYR A 116 -5.34 0.30 -16.85
CA TYR A 116 -4.35 -0.76 -16.76
C TYR A 116 -4.96 -2.16 -16.62
N ILE A 117 -6.28 -2.25 -16.61
CA ILE A 117 -7.05 -3.49 -16.53
C ILE A 117 -7.69 -3.76 -17.88
N CYS A 118 -7.77 -5.03 -18.28
CA CYS A 118 -8.37 -5.43 -19.56
C CYS A 118 -9.81 -4.92 -19.67
N PRO A 119 -10.17 -4.16 -20.71
CA PRO A 119 -11.56 -3.77 -20.91
C PRO A 119 -12.46 -4.99 -21.12
N LYS A 120 -13.67 -4.97 -20.57
CA LYS A 120 -14.67 -6.05 -20.64
C LYS A 120 -14.84 -6.69 -22.02
N ALA A 121 -14.80 -5.87 -23.06
CA ALA A 121 -14.98 -6.33 -24.46
C ALA A 121 -13.84 -7.23 -24.96
N TYR A 122 -12.68 -7.25 -24.28
CA TYR A 122 -11.48 -7.99 -24.70
C TYR A 122 -11.12 -9.15 -23.76
N GLY A 123 -11.85 -9.34 -22.68
CA GLY A 123 -11.63 -10.41 -21.72
C GLY A 123 -11.32 -9.93 -20.30
N THR A 124 -10.43 -10.65 -19.62
CA THR A 124 -10.00 -10.34 -18.24
C THR A 124 -8.48 -10.20 -18.15
N SER A 125 -8.03 -9.53 -17.12
CA SER A 125 -6.65 -9.55 -16.64
C SER A 125 -6.66 -9.86 -15.13
N THR A 126 -5.51 -10.15 -14.55
CA THR A 126 -5.42 -10.43 -13.12
C THR A 126 -5.03 -9.18 -12.36
N ILE A 127 -5.69 -8.90 -11.24
CA ILE A 127 -5.31 -7.88 -10.26
C ILE A 127 -5.02 -8.54 -8.92
N GLY A 128 -3.99 -8.08 -8.22
CA GLY A 128 -3.74 -8.44 -6.83
C GLY A 128 -4.33 -7.40 -5.88
N LEU A 129 -4.89 -7.88 -4.76
CA LEU A 129 -5.20 -7.04 -3.61
C LEU A 129 -4.35 -7.51 -2.45
N PHE A 130 -3.80 -6.58 -1.66
CA PHE A 130 -2.93 -6.91 -0.55
C PHE A 130 -3.20 -6.10 0.71
N ALA A 131 -2.89 -6.70 1.85
CA ALA A 131 -2.71 -6.03 3.13
C ALA A 131 -1.51 -6.63 3.84
N LEU A 132 -0.73 -5.81 4.52
CA LEU A 132 0.46 -6.23 5.25
C LEU A 132 0.73 -5.32 6.44
N LYS A 133 1.47 -5.85 7.41
CA LYS A 133 1.91 -5.10 8.59
C LYS A 133 3.26 -5.59 9.08
N VAL A 134 3.99 -4.70 9.77
CA VAL A 134 5.00 -5.08 10.76
C VAL A 134 4.64 -4.38 12.06
N ALA A 135 4.34 -5.15 13.10
CA ALA A 135 3.86 -4.65 14.36
C ALA A 135 4.77 -5.07 15.52
N ASP A 136 4.92 -4.19 16.50
CA ASP A 136 5.58 -4.49 17.76
C ASP A 136 4.66 -5.35 18.64
N LYS A 137 5.10 -6.54 19.04
CA LYS A 137 4.34 -7.46 19.91
C LYS A 137 4.16 -6.93 21.32
N GLN A 138 5.01 -5.99 21.74
CA GLN A 138 4.86 -5.31 23.04
C GLN A 138 3.68 -4.33 23.05
N GLY A 139 3.13 -4.02 21.88
CA GLY A 139 2.03 -3.07 21.70
C GLY A 139 2.49 -1.61 21.78
N SER A 140 1.56 -0.70 21.48
CA SER A 140 1.80 0.73 21.65
C SER A 140 1.67 1.12 23.13
N CYS A 141 2.70 1.72 23.72
CA CYS A 141 2.56 2.41 25.00
C CYS A 141 2.35 3.92 24.74
N ASN A 142 1.74 4.61 25.70
CA ASN A 142 1.66 6.08 25.66
C ASN A 142 3.00 6.75 26.08
N CYS A 143 4.08 5.98 26.16
CA CYS A 143 5.41 6.50 26.42
C CYS A 143 6.01 6.98 25.10
N HIS A 144 6.37 8.24 25.04
CA HIS A 144 7.05 8.85 23.89
C HIS A 144 8.55 8.97 24.15
N ASP A 145 9.14 7.94 24.74
CA ASP A 145 10.59 7.91 24.92
C ASP A 145 11.31 7.52 23.62
N PHE A 146 12.61 7.70 23.61
CA PHE A 146 13.46 7.42 22.46
C PHE A 146 13.34 5.97 21.99
N SER A 147 13.31 5.01 22.92
CA SER A 147 13.22 3.58 22.60
C SER A 147 11.92 3.24 21.88
N HIS A 148 10.79 3.78 22.36
CA HIS A 148 9.49 3.57 21.74
C HIS A 148 9.42 4.16 20.33
N LEU A 149 9.85 5.41 20.17
CA LEU A 149 9.90 6.07 18.85
C LEU A 149 10.83 5.34 17.88
N LEU A 150 11.95 4.81 18.39
CA LEU A 150 12.87 4.03 17.57
C LEU A 150 12.23 2.74 17.07
N ARG A 151 11.53 2.00 17.95
CA ARG A 151 10.80 0.78 17.59
C ARG A 151 9.69 1.06 16.56
N GLU A 152 8.92 2.14 16.77
CA GLU A 152 7.85 2.54 15.83
C GLU A 152 8.42 2.90 14.46
N SER A 153 9.50 3.70 14.42
CA SER A 153 10.16 4.07 13.15
C SER A 153 10.74 2.86 12.43
N LEU A 154 11.26 1.88 13.15
CA LEU A 154 11.76 0.62 12.57
C LEU A 154 10.63 -0.25 12.05
N CYS A 155 9.51 -0.38 12.77
CA CYS A 155 8.32 -1.06 12.27
C CYS A 155 7.84 -0.44 10.95
N ALA A 156 7.80 0.89 10.85
CA ALA A 156 7.41 1.58 9.63
C ALA A 156 8.37 1.27 8.46
N ARG A 157 9.67 1.25 8.70
CA ARG A 157 10.66 0.91 7.65
C ARG A 157 10.59 -0.55 7.23
N LEU A 158 10.40 -1.46 8.15
CA LEU A 158 10.22 -2.88 7.86
C LEU A 158 8.90 -3.15 7.13
N THR A 159 7.85 -2.36 7.37
CA THR A 159 6.58 -2.44 6.64
C THR A 159 6.78 -2.09 5.16
N GLU A 160 7.52 -1.03 4.86
CA GLU A 160 7.90 -0.69 3.48
C GLU A 160 8.82 -1.74 2.85
N ALA A 161 9.78 -2.28 3.61
CA ALA A 161 10.65 -3.36 3.15
C ALA A 161 9.86 -4.64 2.84
N LEU A 162 8.83 -4.96 3.64
CA LEU A 162 7.93 -6.09 3.38
C LEU A 162 7.11 -5.87 2.10
N ALA A 163 6.66 -4.65 1.85
CA ALA A 163 5.95 -4.31 0.63
C ALA A 163 6.86 -4.42 -0.62
N GLU A 164 8.11 -4.00 -0.50
CA GLU A 164 9.13 -4.16 -1.55
C GLU A 164 9.41 -5.64 -1.82
N TRP A 165 9.66 -6.41 -0.75
CA TRP A 165 9.84 -7.86 -0.84
C TRP A 165 8.65 -8.53 -1.55
N MET A 166 7.43 -8.19 -1.17
CA MET A 166 6.22 -8.71 -1.83
C MET A 166 6.22 -8.39 -3.32
N GLN A 167 6.49 -7.16 -3.69
CA GLN A 167 6.50 -6.72 -5.09
C GLN A 167 7.55 -7.48 -5.90
N GLU A 168 8.75 -7.68 -5.35
CA GLU A 168 9.80 -8.46 -6.01
C GLU A 168 9.41 -9.92 -6.20
N GLN A 169 8.82 -10.57 -5.17
CA GLN A 169 8.37 -11.97 -5.26
C GLN A 169 7.29 -12.17 -6.32
N LEU A 170 6.41 -11.18 -6.49
CA LEU A 170 5.24 -11.29 -7.35
C LEU A 170 5.45 -10.71 -8.75
N SER A 171 6.49 -9.93 -8.98
CA SER A 171 6.69 -9.26 -10.28
C SER A 171 7.10 -10.22 -11.39
N GLU A 172 7.89 -11.27 -11.09
CA GLU A 172 8.41 -12.24 -12.08
C GLU A 172 8.87 -11.59 -13.40
N GLY A 173 9.45 -10.40 -13.33
CA GLY A 173 9.88 -9.62 -14.49
C GLY A 173 8.78 -8.78 -15.16
N LEU A 174 7.58 -8.73 -14.58
CA LEU A 174 6.50 -7.84 -15.03
C LEU A 174 6.71 -6.41 -14.53
N SER A 175 6.29 -5.43 -15.33
CA SER A 175 6.15 -4.06 -14.87
C SER A 175 4.94 -3.98 -13.92
N LEU A 176 5.20 -3.78 -12.64
CA LEU A 176 4.22 -3.81 -11.56
C LEU A 176 4.16 -2.49 -10.84
N ILE A 177 2.96 -1.93 -10.68
CA ILE A 177 2.70 -0.82 -9.75
C ILE A 177 1.87 -1.30 -8.56
N ARG A 178 2.05 -0.62 -7.43
CA ARG A 178 1.42 -0.92 -6.14
C ARG A 178 0.67 0.31 -5.60
N PRO A 179 -0.41 0.75 -6.28
CA PRO A 179 -1.18 1.90 -5.80
C PRO A 179 -1.87 1.56 -4.48
N ALA A 180 -1.74 2.47 -3.52
CA ALA A 180 -2.39 2.37 -2.22
C ALA A 180 -3.61 3.29 -2.15
N PHE A 181 -4.61 2.90 -1.36
CA PHE A 181 -5.83 3.70 -1.15
C PHE A 181 -5.56 4.88 -0.22
N GLY A 182 -6.12 6.04 -0.56
CA GLY A 182 -5.86 7.30 0.12
C GLY A 182 -4.67 8.08 -0.43
N TYR A 183 -4.03 7.61 -1.51
CA TYR A 183 -2.94 8.30 -2.19
C TYR A 183 -3.40 8.90 -3.52
N SER A 184 -2.53 9.66 -4.17
CA SER A 184 -2.85 10.55 -5.28
C SER A 184 -3.55 9.89 -6.48
N ALA A 185 -3.29 8.61 -6.76
CA ALA A 185 -3.94 7.88 -7.86
C ALA A 185 -5.29 7.25 -7.45
N CYS A 186 -5.51 7.05 -6.16
CA CYS A 186 -6.74 6.46 -5.60
C CYS A 186 -7.05 7.11 -4.24
N PRO A 187 -7.55 8.35 -4.19
CA PRO A 187 -7.64 9.15 -2.97
C PRO A 187 -8.68 8.68 -1.95
N ASP A 188 -9.63 7.83 -2.34
CA ASP A 188 -10.68 7.34 -1.44
C ASP A 188 -10.14 6.30 -0.45
N HIS A 189 -10.02 6.72 0.81
CA HIS A 189 -9.64 5.83 1.90
C HIS A 189 -10.66 4.72 2.20
N SER A 190 -11.95 4.91 1.87
CA SER A 190 -13.02 3.95 2.19
C SER A 190 -12.90 2.64 1.42
N LEU A 191 -12.22 2.63 0.27
CA LEU A 191 -11.93 1.42 -0.51
C LEU A 191 -11.05 0.41 0.26
N LYS A 192 -10.35 0.83 1.30
CA LYS A 192 -9.64 -0.09 2.20
C LYS A 192 -10.58 -1.10 2.84
N LYS A 193 -11.83 -0.69 3.13
CA LYS A 193 -12.83 -1.60 3.70
C LYS A 193 -13.17 -2.71 2.73
N ASP A 194 -13.39 -2.37 1.46
CA ASP A 194 -13.67 -3.35 0.40
C ASP A 194 -12.54 -4.39 0.31
N VAL A 195 -11.30 -3.92 0.32
CA VAL A 195 -10.11 -4.79 0.26
C VAL A 195 -9.95 -5.64 1.51
N PHE A 196 -10.20 -5.08 2.69
CA PHE A 196 -10.12 -5.83 3.95
C PHE A 196 -11.15 -6.96 4.00
N ASP A 197 -12.37 -6.71 3.52
CA ASP A 197 -13.44 -7.70 3.44
C ASP A 197 -13.09 -8.79 2.40
N LEU A 198 -12.60 -8.41 1.21
CA LEU A 198 -12.20 -9.35 0.15
C LEU A 198 -11.02 -10.24 0.55
N LEU A 199 -10.10 -9.73 1.35
CA LEU A 199 -8.94 -10.46 1.83
C LEU A 199 -9.20 -11.25 3.12
N ASP A 200 -10.27 -10.94 3.85
CA ASP A 200 -10.45 -11.34 5.25
C ASP A 200 -9.23 -10.92 6.11
N ALA A 201 -8.73 -9.71 5.87
CA ALA A 201 -7.48 -9.24 6.45
C ALA A 201 -7.51 -9.14 7.98
N PRO A 202 -8.62 -8.72 8.64
CA PRO A 202 -8.70 -8.72 10.10
C PRO A 202 -8.46 -10.10 10.72
N SER A 203 -9.09 -11.12 10.18
CA SER A 203 -8.96 -12.51 10.66
C SER A 203 -7.58 -13.09 10.34
N LYS A 204 -7.08 -12.84 9.14
CA LYS A 204 -5.84 -13.48 8.65
C LYS A 204 -4.58 -12.86 9.24
N ILE A 205 -4.50 -11.53 9.33
CA ILE A 205 -3.29 -10.84 9.77
C ILE A 205 -3.50 -9.84 10.91
N GLY A 206 -4.71 -9.77 11.49
CA GLY A 206 -4.97 -8.96 12.69
C GLY A 206 -4.85 -7.45 12.47
N VAL A 207 -5.26 -6.96 11.29
CA VAL A 207 -5.37 -5.52 11.01
C VAL A 207 -6.82 -5.08 11.13
N SER A 208 -7.06 -3.80 11.43
CA SER A 208 -8.40 -3.23 11.52
C SER A 208 -8.44 -1.83 10.94
N LEU A 209 -9.65 -1.31 10.71
CA LEU A 209 -9.86 0.07 10.26
C LEU A 209 -10.55 0.89 11.34
N THR A 210 -10.10 2.12 11.52
CA THR A 210 -10.84 3.11 12.30
C THR A 210 -12.07 3.60 11.52
N THR A 211 -12.92 4.38 12.18
CA THR A 211 -14.08 5.02 11.54
C THR A 211 -13.71 5.98 10.39
N SER A 212 -12.47 6.47 10.38
CA SER A 212 -11.91 7.30 9.30
C SER A 212 -11.06 6.52 8.29
N TYR A 213 -11.14 5.18 8.31
CA TYR A 213 -10.38 4.28 7.44
C TYR A 213 -8.86 4.35 7.59
N ALA A 214 -8.35 4.80 8.74
CA ALA A 214 -6.95 4.59 9.10
C ALA A 214 -6.74 3.12 9.50
N ILE A 215 -5.62 2.53 9.09
CA ILE A 215 -5.31 1.14 9.42
C ILE A 215 -4.68 1.08 10.81
N TYR A 216 -5.07 0.08 11.60
CA TYR A 216 -4.41 -0.27 12.85
C TYR A 216 -3.88 -1.70 12.78
N PRO A 217 -2.64 -1.97 13.23
CA PRO A 217 -1.62 -1.00 13.68
C PRO A 217 -1.23 0.00 12.57
N THR A 218 -0.74 1.18 12.96
CA THR A 218 -0.38 2.28 12.03
C THR A 218 0.73 1.90 11.04
N THR A 219 1.55 0.94 11.40
CA THR A 219 2.60 0.33 10.57
C THR A 219 2.04 -0.78 9.68
N SER A 220 1.03 -0.45 8.92
CA SER A 220 0.33 -1.35 7.99
C SER A 220 0.08 -0.66 6.66
N LEU A 221 0.02 -1.44 5.59
CA LEU A 221 -0.30 -0.98 4.24
C LEU A 221 -1.35 -1.87 3.61
N CYS A 222 -2.17 -1.30 2.73
CA CYS A 222 -3.01 -2.06 1.83
C CYS A 222 -3.15 -1.35 0.49
N GLY A 223 -3.38 -2.12 -0.57
CA GLY A 223 -3.49 -1.57 -1.91
C GLY A 223 -3.78 -2.62 -2.96
N MET A 224 -3.54 -2.22 -4.19
CA MET A 224 -3.65 -3.07 -5.37
C MET A 224 -2.27 -3.40 -5.94
N LEU A 225 -2.19 -4.51 -6.67
CA LEU A 225 -1.05 -4.89 -7.50
C LEU A 225 -1.54 -4.94 -8.94
N ILE A 226 -1.01 -4.06 -9.77
CA ILE A 226 -1.42 -3.94 -11.18
C ILE A 226 -0.19 -4.15 -12.06
N ALA A 227 -0.22 -5.20 -12.89
CA ALA A 227 0.81 -5.49 -13.86
C ALA A 227 0.39 -5.01 -15.25
N HIS A 228 1.08 -4.00 -15.76
CA HIS A 228 0.86 -3.51 -17.12
C HIS A 228 2.10 -2.79 -17.64
N PRO A 229 2.52 -3.00 -18.90
CA PRO A 229 3.75 -2.39 -19.43
C PRO A 229 3.77 -0.86 -19.39
N ALA A 230 2.61 -0.23 -19.50
CA ALA A 230 2.46 1.22 -19.44
C ALA A 230 2.07 1.74 -18.06
N ALA A 231 1.98 0.86 -17.04
CA ALA A 231 1.59 1.28 -15.70
C ALA A 231 2.59 2.26 -15.11
N ARG A 232 2.07 3.37 -14.59
CA ARG A 232 2.85 4.40 -13.90
C ARG A 232 2.02 5.05 -12.80
N TYR A 233 2.68 5.61 -11.81
CA TYR A 233 2.03 6.42 -10.79
C TYR A 233 1.65 7.78 -11.35
N PHE A 234 0.48 8.29 -10.95
CA PHE A 234 -0.04 9.60 -11.33
C PHE A 234 -0.89 10.19 -10.20
N SER A 235 -1.25 11.44 -10.32
CA SER A 235 -2.20 12.09 -9.42
C SER A 235 -3.50 12.38 -10.18
N ILE A 236 -4.63 12.06 -9.57
CA ILE A 236 -5.96 12.43 -10.11
C ILE A 236 -6.08 13.94 -10.27
N GLY A 237 -5.58 14.69 -9.31
CA GLY A 237 -5.70 16.15 -9.32
C GLY A 237 -7.10 16.61 -8.98
N LYS A 238 -7.58 17.66 -9.67
CA LYS A 238 -8.90 18.25 -9.41
C LYS A 238 -10.01 17.31 -9.90
N ILE A 239 -11.01 17.10 -9.04
CA ILE A 239 -12.21 16.30 -9.33
C ILE A 239 -13.37 17.28 -9.61
N GLY A 240 -13.99 17.17 -10.79
CA GLY A 240 -15.14 17.96 -11.18
C GLY A 240 -16.45 17.45 -10.55
N ALA A 241 -17.47 18.27 -10.58
CA ALA A 241 -18.77 17.93 -10.00
C ALA A 241 -19.45 16.74 -10.72
N ASP A 242 -19.24 16.61 -12.02
CA ASP A 242 -19.70 15.50 -12.86
C ASP A 242 -19.12 14.17 -12.37
N GLN A 243 -17.79 14.09 -12.24
CA GLN A 243 -17.10 12.89 -11.76
C GLN A 243 -17.43 12.59 -10.30
N LEU A 244 -17.54 13.60 -9.43
CA LEU A 244 -17.94 13.41 -8.05
C LEU A 244 -19.33 12.76 -7.97
N THR A 245 -20.28 13.22 -8.77
CA THR A 245 -21.65 12.68 -8.80
C THR A 245 -21.67 11.23 -9.29
N ASP A 246 -20.94 10.93 -10.36
CA ASP A 246 -20.82 9.56 -10.89
C ASP A 246 -20.16 8.64 -9.85
N TYR A 247 -19.05 9.07 -9.26
CA TYR A 247 -18.34 8.30 -8.23
C TYR A 247 -19.23 8.00 -7.01
N CYS A 248 -19.94 8.98 -6.50
CA CYS A 248 -20.85 8.79 -5.37
C CYS A 248 -21.99 7.81 -5.71
N THR A 249 -22.50 7.85 -6.94
CA THR A 249 -23.51 6.90 -7.42
C THR A 249 -22.95 5.47 -7.43
N LYS A 250 -21.76 5.27 -7.98
CA LYS A 250 -21.07 3.96 -8.01
C LYS A 250 -20.74 3.42 -6.61
N ARG A 251 -20.37 4.31 -5.68
CA ARG A 251 -20.11 3.95 -4.28
C ARG A 251 -21.37 3.81 -3.43
N ALA A 252 -22.54 4.19 -3.93
CA ALA A 252 -23.80 4.25 -3.19
C ALA A 252 -23.71 5.13 -1.92
N ILE A 253 -23.05 6.29 -2.03
CA ILE A 253 -22.85 7.26 -0.96
C ILE A 253 -23.44 8.62 -1.33
N THR A 254 -23.66 9.49 -0.33
CA THR A 254 -24.10 10.86 -0.56
C THR A 254 -22.99 11.74 -1.14
N LEU A 255 -23.34 12.84 -1.81
CA LEU A 255 -22.35 13.82 -2.30
C LEU A 255 -21.54 14.44 -1.16
N GLU A 256 -22.15 14.64 0.01
CA GLU A 256 -21.46 15.16 1.19
C GLU A 256 -20.41 14.18 1.69
N GLU A 257 -20.76 12.91 1.78
CA GLU A 257 -19.81 11.86 2.14
C GLU A 257 -18.70 11.71 1.09
N GLY A 258 -19.03 11.75 -0.20
CA GLY A 258 -18.05 11.71 -1.27
C GLY A 258 -17.05 12.84 -1.19
N LYS A 259 -17.51 14.08 -0.94
CA LYS A 259 -16.60 15.22 -0.71
C LYS A 259 -15.67 14.97 0.48
N ARG A 260 -16.22 14.51 1.59
CA ARG A 260 -15.42 14.18 2.79
C ARG A 260 -14.36 13.12 2.51
N LEU A 261 -14.72 12.04 1.83
CA LEU A 261 -13.82 10.93 1.52
C LEU A 261 -12.71 11.30 0.52
N LEU A 262 -13.02 12.21 -0.41
CA LEU A 262 -12.09 12.67 -1.45
C LEU A 262 -11.33 13.94 -1.05
N GLY A 263 -11.58 14.50 0.13
CA GLY A 263 -10.91 15.70 0.63
C GLY A 263 -11.28 16.99 -0.14
N LEU A 264 -12.55 17.13 -0.56
CA LEU A 264 -13.08 18.24 -1.36
C LEU A 264 -13.90 19.23 -0.52
#